data_16d64b0f58aecffd4650d32bfb8e7d65
#
_entry.id   16d64b0f58aecffd4650d32bfb8e7d65
#
_cell.length_a   1.000
_cell.length_b   1.000
_cell.length_c   1.000
_cell.angle_alpha   90.00
_cell.angle_beta   90.00
_cell.angle_gamma   90.00
#
_symmetry.space_group_name_H-M   'P 1'
#
loop_
_entity.id
_entity.type
_entity.pdbx_description
1 polymer ?
#
loop_
_entity_poly.entity_id
_entity_poly.type
_entity_poly.pdbx_seq_one_letter_code
_entity_poly.pdbx_strand_id
1 'polypeptide(L)'
;MKPILIALAATMAAGPALAGPYTRTKSEFFGQGDTYHRSIQQARLGYETEVGQFQPYVEIGGGVVTPDSGDSEGLFAVQVGTKFDVNENLSGYALVENLHYGEKNYWKGQIGTKYTF
;
A
#
# COMPACT_ATOMS: atom_id res chain seq x y z
N MET A 1 -3.71 -9.90 -15.41
CA MET A 1 -2.55 -9.37 -14.65
C MET A 1 -2.19 -7.96 -15.08
N LYS A 2 -1.85 -7.77 -16.37
CA LYS A 2 -1.49 -6.43 -16.86
C LYS A 2 -2.56 -5.35 -16.64
N PRO A 3 -3.87 -5.62 -16.83
CA PRO A 3 -4.88 -4.60 -16.58
C PRO A 3 -4.94 -4.14 -15.13
N ILE A 4 -4.67 -5.03 -14.19
CA ILE A 4 -4.66 -4.70 -12.77
C ILE A 4 -3.50 -3.76 -12.45
N LEU A 5 -2.32 -4.02 -13.01
CA LEU A 5 -1.15 -3.18 -12.81
C LEU A 5 -1.36 -1.78 -13.41
N ILE A 6 -1.97 -1.70 -14.57
CA ILE A 6 -2.28 -0.42 -15.21
C ILE A 6 -3.27 0.39 -14.37
N ALA A 7 -4.30 -0.27 -13.86
CA ALA A 7 -5.30 0.39 -13.01
C ALA A 7 -4.66 0.92 -11.72
N LEU A 8 -3.78 0.14 -11.12
CA LEU A 8 -3.07 0.55 -9.90
C LEU A 8 -2.18 1.76 -10.17
N ALA A 9 -1.43 1.74 -11.26
CA ALA A 9 -0.56 2.85 -11.63
C ALA A 9 -1.36 4.13 -11.89
N ALA A 10 -2.50 4.02 -12.59
CA ALA A 10 -3.38 5.15 -12.85
C ALA A 10 -3.94 5.75 -11.56
N THR A 11 -4.34 4.88 -10.61
CA THR A 11 -4.85 5.32 -9.32
C THR A 11 -3.78 6.08 -8.55
N MET A 12 -2.57 5.59 -8.55
CA MET A 12 -1.46 6.24 -7.86
C MET A 12 -1.09 7.58 -8.51
N ALA A 13 -1.17 7.66 -9.84
CA ALA A 13 -0.85 8.89 -10.55
C ALA A 13 -1.92 9.97 -10.34
N ALA A 14 -3.18 9.58 -10.23
CA ALA A 14 -4.28 10.52 -10.09
C ALA A 14 -4.48 11.00 -8.65
N GLY A 15 -4.05 10.23 -7.64
CA GLY A 15 -4.36 10.48 -6.25
C GLY A 15 -3.53 11.52 -5.50
N PRO A 16 -2.24 11.72 -5.82
CA PRO A 16 -1.35 12.38 -4.85
C PRO A 16 -1.56 13.88 -4.67
N ALA A 17 -2.27 14.55 -5.55
CA ALA A 17 -2.39 16.00 -5.48
C ALA A 17 -3.51 16.48 -4.56
N LEU A 18 -4.36 15.61 -4.05
CA LEU A 18 -5.57 15.99 -3.33
C LEU A 18 -5.55 15.49 -1.90
N ALA A 19 -5.77 16.39 -0.95
CA ALA A 19 -6.08 16.03 0.41
C ALA A 19 -7.53 15.54 0.48
N GLY A 20 -7.81 14.57 1.35
CA GLY A 20 -9.15 14.08 1.57
C GLY A 20 -9.24 12.55 1.43
N PRO A 21 -10.47 12.03 1.33
CA PRO A 21 -10.68 10.60 1.21
C PRO A 21 -10.26 10.08 -0.15
N TYR A 22 -9.77 8.84 -0.18
CA TYR A 22 -9.39 8.18 -1.41
C TYR A 22 -9.58 6.68 -1.29
N THR A 23 -9.66 6.01 -2.44
CA THR A 23 -9.66 4.55 -2.50
C THR A 23 -8.50 4.11 -3.37
N ARG A 24 -7.98 2.93 -3.10
CA ARG A 24 -7.00 2.30 -3.98
C ARG A 24 -7.13 0.79 -3.91
N THR A 25 -6.67 0.15 -4.96
CA THR A 25 -6.58 -1.30 -5.00
C THR A 25 -5.12 -1.70 -5.07
N LYS A 26 -4.83 -2.89 -4.58
CA LYS A 26 -3.47 -3.39 -4.53
C LYS A 26 -3.49 -4.87 -4.80
N SER A 27 -2.65 -5.32 -5.72
CA SER A 27 -2.48 -6.73 -6.01
C SER A 27 -1.00 -7.05 -5.96
N GLU A 28 -0.66 -8.08 -5.22
CA GLU A 28 0.71 -8.52 -5.07
C GLU A 28 0.80 -10.01 -5.37
N PHE A 29 1.86 -10.39 -6.07
CA PHE A 29 2.09 -11.77 -6.44
C PHE A 29 3.47 -12.15 -5.96
N PHE A 30 3.57 -13.29 -5.32
CA PHE A 30 4.82 -13.77 -4.74
C PHE A 30 5.18 -15.10 -5.37
N GLY A 31 6.44 -15.23 -5.72
CA GLY A 31 6.95 -16.46 -6.31
C GLY A 31 8.45 -16.50 -6.22
N GLN A 32 9.00 -17.62 -6.63
CA GLN A 32 10.44 -17.83 -6.70
C GLN A 32 10.75 -18.60 -7.97
N GLY A 33 11.55 -17.98 -8.86
CA GLY A 33 11.81 -18.56 -10.15
C GLY A 33 10.52 -18.68 -10.95
N ASP A 34 10.21 -19.89 -11.39
CA ASP A 34 8.98 -20.16 -12.14
C ASP A 34 7.83 -20.60 -11.24
N THR A 35 8.03 -20.58 -9.93
CA THR A 35 7.04 -21.09 -8.97
C THR A 35 6.24 -19.96 -8.35
N TYR A 36 4.93 -20.02 -8.53
CA TYR A 36 3.98 -19.14 -7.87
C TYR A 36 3.78 -19.62 -6.43
N HIS A 37 3.84 -18.71 -5.47
CA HIS A 37 3.59 -19.03 -4.06
C HIS A 37 2.24 -18.55 -3.56
N ARG A 38 1.91 -17.29 -3.82
CA ARG A 38 0.64 -16.73 -3.34
C ARG A 38 0.38 -15.39 -4.01
N SER A 39 -0.86 -14.96 -3.92
CA SER A 39 -1.23 -13.59 -4.28
C SER A 39 -2.04 -12.97 -3.16
N ILE A 40 -1.94 -11.66 -3.04
CA ILE A 40 -2.72 -10.87 -2.11
C ILE A 40 -3.43 -9.80 -2.91
N GLN A 41 -4.76 -9.73 -2.77
CA GLN A 41 -5.57 -8.73 -3.45
C GLN A 41 -6.35 -7.96 -2.40
N GLN A 42 -6.25 -6.63 -2.46
CA GLN A 42 -6.82 -5.76 -1.45
C GLN A 42 -7.50 -4.55 -2.08
N ALA A 43 -8.55 -4.09 -1.42
CA ALA A 43 -9.13 -2.79 -1.65
C ALA A 43 -8.96 -1.98 -0.37
N ARG A 44 -8.56 -0.73 -0.51
CA ARG A 44 -8.26 0.13 0.63
C ARG A 44 -9.02 1.45 0.53
N LEU A 45 -9.45 1.93 1.67
CA LEU A 45 -10.07 3.23 1.84
C LEU A 45 -9.18 4.04 2.77
N GLY A 46 -8.83 5.24 2.36
CA GLY A 46 -7.94 6.06 3.14
C GLY A 46 -8.35 7.51 3.18
N TYR A 47 -7.65 8.24 4.02
CA TYR A 47 -7.77 9.69 4.14
C TYR A 47 -6.37 10.26 4.27
N GLU A 48 -6.08 11.30 3.49
CA GLU A 48 -4.82 12.01 3.62
C GLU A 48 -5.05 13.50 3.75
N THR A 49 -4.09 14.17 4.36
CA THR A 49 -4.15 15.61 4.56
C THR A 49 -2.75 16.19 4.41
N GLU A 50 -2.66 17.52 4.42
CA GLU A 50 -1.39 18.22 4.38
C GLU A 50 -1.23 19.07 5.63
N VAL A 51 -0.06 18.94 6.28
CA VAL A 51 0.30 19.75 7.44
C VAL A 51 1.73 20.23 7.22
N GLY A 52 1.88 21.46 6.70
CA GLY A 52 3.18 21.98 6.36
C GLY A 52 3.89 21.16 5.29
N GLN A 53 5.06 20.64 5.64
CA GLN A 53 5.84 19.79 4.74
C GLN A 53 5.42 18.32 4.81
N PHE A 54 4.46 17.98 5.66
CA PHE A 54 4.04 16.61 5.90
C PHE A 54 2.71 16.33 5.24
N GLN A 55 2.55 15.11 4.78
CA GLN A 55 1.32 14.62 4.18
C GLN A 55 0.92 13.33 4.90
N PRO A 56 0.39 13.42 6.12
CA PRO A 56 -0.02 12.22 6.86
C PRO A 56 -1.25 11.57 6.25
N TYR A 57 -1.34 10.25 6.39
CA TYR A 57 -2.46 9.49 5.87
C TYR A 57 -2.74 8.28 6.75
N VAL A 58 -3.96 7.80 6.67
CA VAL A 58 -4.39 6.54 7.30
C VAL A 58 -5.21 5.76 6.28
N GLU A 59 -5.00 4.45 6.25
CA GLU A 59 -5.75 3.54 5.38
C GLU A 59 -6.27 2.36 6.16
N ILE A 60 -7.46 1.93 5.83
CA ILE A 60 -7.97 0.62 6.22
C ILE A 60 -8.30 -0.15 4.95
N GLY A 61 -8.13 -1.45 5.01
CA GLY A 61 -8.37 -2.26 3.83
C GLY A 61 -8.77 -3.68 4.16
N GLY A 62 -9.29 -4.33 3.15
CA GLY A 62 -9.62 -5.73 3.22
C GLY A 62 -9.35 -6.39 1.90
N GLY A 63 -9.21 -7.70 1.93
CA GLY A 63 -8.92 -8.46 0.73
C GLY A 63 -8.82 -9.94 1.01
N VAL A 64 -8.14 -10.62 0.10
CA VAL A 64 -7.94 -12.07 0.19
C VAL A 64 -6.50 -12.42 -0.09
N VAL A 65 -6.02 -13.44 0.60
CA VAL A 65 -4.74 -14.09 0.33
C VAL A 65 -5.06 -15.43 -0.35
N THR A 66 -4.53 -15.63 -1.54
CA THR A 66 -4.74 -16.86 -2.30
C THR A 66 -3.38 -17.56 -2.45
N PRO A 67 -3.14 -18.62 -1.66
CA PRO A 67 -1.91 -19.40 -1.78
C PRO A 67 -1.94 -20.29 -3.03
N ASP A 68 -0.78 -20.80 -3.41
CA ASP A 68 -0.64 -21.76 -4.49
C ASP A 68 -1.47 -23.03 -4.22
N SER A 69 -1.46 -23.46 -2.97
CA SER A 69 -2.26 -24.60 -2.54
C SER A 69 -3.00 -24.25 -1.27
N GLY A 70 -4.24 -24.70 -1.16
CA GLY A 70 -5.08 -24.44 0.00
C GLY A 70 -6.14 -23.39 -0.26
N ASP A 71 -6.86 -23.05 0.77
CA ASP A 71 -8.01 -22.15 0.69
C ASP A 71 -7.58 -20.69 0.84
N SER A 72 -8.33 -19.82 0.17
CA SER A 72 -8.15 -18.38 0.33
C SER A 72 -8.55 -17.93 1.73
N GLU A 73 -7.86 -16.94 2.25
CA GLU A 73 -8.14 -16.38 3.57
C GLU A 73 -8.45 -14.89 3.44
N GLY A 74 -9.37 -14.42 4.27
CA GLY A 74 -9.67 -13.01 4.36
C GLY A 74 -8.52 -12.23 4.99
N LEU A 75 -8.32 -11.00 4.52
CA LEU A 75 -7.27 -10.12 4.98
C LEU A 75 -7.86 -8.80 5.44
N PHE A 76 -7.38 -8.30 6.55
CA PHE A 76 -7.66 -6.96 7.03
C PHE A 76 -6.36 -6.21 7.24
N ALA A 77 -6.29 -4.95 6.82
CA ALA A 77 -5.07 -4.16 6.91
C ALA A 77 -5.37 -2.76 7.43
N VAL A 78 -4.45 -2.25 8.24
CA VAL A 78 -4.45 -0.86 8.69
C VAL A 78 -3.07 -0.30 8.44
N GLN A 79 -2.99 0.86 7.79
CA GLN A 79 -1.72 1.51 7.53
C GLN A 79 -1.80 2.98 7.93
N VAL A 80 -0.77 3.44 8.63
CA VAL A 80 -0.61 4.85 8.98
C VAL A 80 0.76 5.28 8.51
N GLY A 81 0.83 6.42 7.86
CA GLY A 81 2.10 6.89 7.38
C GLY A 81 2.08 8.38 7.07
N THR A 82 3.21 8.87 6.64
CA THR A 82 3.35 10.23 6.19
C THR A 82 4.37 10.30 5.07
N LYS A 83 4.12 11.21 4.13
CA LYS A 83 5.12 11.65 3.19
C LYS A 83 5.63 13.00 3.67
N PHE A 84 6.85 13.33 3.34
CA PHE A 84 7.42 14.62 3.72
C PHE A 84 8.40 15.11 2.66
N ASP A 85 8.43 16.43 2.49
CA ASP A 85 9.36 17.09 1.59
C ASP A 85 10.35 17.88 2.44
N VAL A 86 11.64 17.54 2.30
CA VAL A 86 12.70 18.26 2.99
C VAL A 86 13.05 19.54 2.20
N ASN A 87 13.16 19.40 0.88
CA ASN A 87 13.37 20.50 -0.05
C ASN A 87 12.90 20.06 -1.45
N GLU A 88 13.19 20.88 -2.46
CA GLU A 88 12.76 20.58 -3.83
C GLU A 88 13.31 19.28 -4.38
N ASN A 89 14.45 18.83 -3.85
CA ASN A 89 15.18 17.70 -4.39
C ASN A 89 15.08 16.45 -3.52
N LEU A 90 14.76 16.61 -2.23
CA LEU A 90 14.75 15.51 -1.28
C LEU A 90 13.37 15.34 -0.66
N SER A 91 12.83 14.17 -0.79
CA SER A 91 11.57 13.78 -0.17
C SER A 91 11.71 12.44 0.51
N GLY A 92 10.75 12.11 1.35
CA GLY A 92 10.77 10.84 2.04
C GLY A 92 9.39 10.40 2.48
N TYR A 93 9.35 9.23 3.06
CA TYR A 93 8.14 8.68 3.64
C TYR A 93 8.47 7.77 4.81
N ALA A 94 7.50 7.62 5.69
CA ALA A 94 7.56 6.65 6.78
C ALA A 94 6.16 6.06 6.95
N LEU A 95 6.08 4.76 7.18
CA LEU A 95 4.80 4.11 7.39
C LEU A 95 4.92 2.91 8.31
N VAL A 96 3.81 2.58 8.96
CA VAL A 96 3.63 1.35 9.72
C VAL A 96 2.34 0.72 9.24
N GLU A 97 2.40 -0.58 8.97
CA GLU A 97 1.24 -1.33 8.50
C GLU A 97 1.03 -2.55 9.38
N ASN A 98 -0.22 -2.81 9.72
CA ASN A 98 -0.63 -4.03 10.40
C ASN A 98 -1.49 -4.85 9.45
N LEU A 99 -1.12 -6.11 9.24
CA LEU A 99 -1.83 -7.06 8.39
C LEU A 99 -2.36 -8.17 9.26
N HIS A 100 -3.64 -8.47 9.09
CA HIS A 100 -4.31 -9.49 9.87
C HIS A 100 -5.05 -10.45 8.93
N TYR A 101 -4.60 -11.70 8.88
CA TYR A 101 -5.29 -12.73 8.10
C TYR A 101 -5.14 -14.09 8.75
N GLY A 102 -6.23 -14.89 8.67
CA GLY A 102 -6.29 -16.14 9.40
C GLY A 102 -6.19 -15.87 10.89
N GLU A 103 -5.33 -16.61 11.57
CA GLU A 103 -5.03 -16.39 12.98
C GLU A 103 -3.74 -15.60 13.17
N LYS A 104 -3.20 -15.06 12.08
CA LYS A 104 -1.89 -14.40 12.07
C LYS A 104 -2.04 -12.90 12.06
N ASN A 105 -1.08 -12.24 12.70
CA ASN A 105 -1.03 -10.80 12.79
C ASN A 105 0.41 -10.37 12.51
N TYR A 106 0.60 -9.58 11.45
CA TYR A 106 1.90 -9.09 11.05
C TYR A 106 1.93 -7.57 11.08
N TRP A 107 3.06 -7.03 11.43
CA TRP A 107 3.28 -5.60 11.28
C TRP A 107 4.58 -5.37 10.53
N LYS A 108 4.66 -4.24 9.84
CA LYS A 108 5.90 -3.83 9.19
C LYS A 108 6.02 -2.31 9.23
N GLY A 109 7.24 -1.86 9.25
CA GLY A 109 7.55 -0.44 9.15
C GLY A 109 8.48 -0.21 7.97
N GLN A 110 8.33 0.93 7.33
CA GLN A 110 9.18 1.34 6.22
C GLN A 110 9.53 2.81 6.35
N ILE A 111 10.76 3.13 6.04
CA ILE A 111 11.23 4.50 5.89
C ILE A 111 12.03 4.55 4.60
N GLY A 112 11.76 5.55 3.80
CA GLY A 112 12.48 5.71 2.56
C GLY A 112 12.71 7.17 2.24
N THR A 113 13.70 7.42 1.41
CA THR A 113 14.00 8.76 0.92
C THR A 113 14.22 8.71 -0.57
N LYS A 114 13.98 9.84 -1.23
CA LYS A 114 14.21 9.99 -2.67
C LYS A 114 14.87 11.32 -2.90
N TYR A 115 15.99 11.29 -3.61
CA TYR A 115 16.68 12.48 -4.05
C TYR A 115 16.53 12.60 -5.56
N THR A 116 16.11 13.78 -6.02
CA THR A 116 15.93 14.06 -7.45
C THR A 116 16.94 15.12 -7.88
N PHE A 117 17.74 14.79 -8.84
CA PHE A 117 18.76 15.65 -9.38
C PHE A 117 18.21 16.69 -10.35
#